data_2929e6c854bef873d35c1c92868bda43
#
_entry.id   2929e6c854bef873d35c1c92868bda43
#
_cell.length_a   1.000
_cell.length_b   1.000
_cell.length_c   1.000
_cell.angle_alpha   90.00
_cell.angle_beta   90.00
_cell.angle_gamma   90.00
#
_symmetry.space_group_name_H-M   'P 1'
#
loop_
_entity.id
_entity.type
_entity.pdbx_description
1 polymer ?
#
loop_
_entity_poly.entity_id
_entity_poly.type
_entity_poly.pdbx_seq_one_letter_code
_entity_poly.pdbx_strand_id
1 'polypeptide(L)'
;NKKVLISRDPIGVIPLYYGYTSNNSLMVSSEMKVLVEDCGAKVKEFMPGNHMILSIKDGIKLNNPTTYYKPNWLKSPTYNQFPDSISALEEQIRDCLTKAVNKRLMADVPFGVLLSGGLDSSLVASITSKLLKTKGSSWGNDLHTFSIGLKGAPDLIMARKVADYLGTIHHEYHFTVQEGIDCLEELIYNLETYDV
;
A
#
# COMPACT_ATOMS: atom_id res chain seq x y z
N ASN A 1 -11.71 -8.55 -32.52
CA ASN A 1 -10.64 -9.19 -31.74
C ASN A 1 -10.88 -8.92 -30.26
N LYS A 2 -11.42 -9.93 -29.55
CA LYS A 2 -11.59 -9.84 -28.09
C LYS A 2 -10.25 -10.19 -27.41
N LYS A 3 -9.67 -9.22 -26.73
CA LYS A 3 -8.43 -9.38 -25.95
C LYS A 3 -8.71 -9.03 -24.49
N VAL A 4 -8.02 -9.70 -23.56
CA VAL A 4 -7.96 -9.36 -22.15
C VAL A 4 -6.56 -8.81 -21.88
N LEU A 5 -6.48 -7.67 -21.24
CA LEU A 5 -5.25 -7.08 -20.71
C LEU A 5 -5.27 -7.23 -19.19
N ILE A 6 -4.22 -7.82 -18.65
CA ILE A 6 -3.94 -7.88 -17.22
C ILE A 6 -2.66 -7.09 -17.01
N SER A 7 -2.64 -6.18 -16.05
CA SER A 7 -1.48 -5.34 -15.75
C SER A 7 -1.43 -5.01 -14.27
N ARG A 8 -0.21 -4.94 -13.73
CA ARG A 8 0.04 -4.48 -12.37
C ARG A 8 0.85 -3.19 -12.44
N ASP A 9 0.53 -2.25 -11.56
CA ASP A 9 1.21 -0.96 -11.51
C ASP A 9 2.73 -1.09 -11.30
N PRO A 10 3.52 -0.04 -11.64
CA PRO A 10 4.98 -0.10 -11.59
C PRO A 10 5.59 -0.47 -10.24
N ILE A 11 4.91 -0.15 -9.14
CA ILE A 11 5.40 -0.33 -7.77
C ILE A 11 4.77 -1.57 -7.12
N GLY A 12 3.57 -1.98 -7.61
CA GLY A 12 2.82 -3.11 -7.06
C GLY A 12 2.15 -2.76 -5.74
N VAL A 13 1.47 -1.60 -5.69
CA VAL A 13 0.76 -1.12 -4.49
C VAL A 13 -0.24 -2.14 -3.98
N ILE A 14 -0.95 -2.79 -4.90
CA ILE A 14 -1.85 -3.91 -4.58
C ILE A 14 -1.18 -5.21 -5.06
N PRO A 15 -1.18 -6.28 -4.25
CA PRO A 15 -0.78 -7.61 -4.70
C PRO A 15 -1.61 -8.05 -5.89
N LEU A 16 -1.03 -8.85 -6.77
CA LEU A 16 -1.73 -9.49 -7.87
C LEU A 16 -1.14 -10.86 -8.11
N TYR A 17 -1.98 -11.86 -8.17
CA TYR A 17 -1.62 -13.25 -8.39
C TYR A 17 -2.35 -13.82 -9.60
N TYR A 18 -1.79 -14.83 -10.21
CA TYR A 18 -2.44 -15.56 -11.28
C TYR A 18 -2.11 -17.06 -11.20
N GLY A 19 -2.98 -17.86 -11.70
CA GLY A 19 -2.79 -19.31 -11.78
C GLY A 19 -3.61 -19.94 -12.89
N TYR A 20 -3.33 -21.18 -13.15
CA TYR A 20 -4.09 -21.97 -14.13
C TYR A 20 -4.67 -23.18 -13.45
N THR A 21 -5.96 -23.37 -13.63
CA THR A 21 -6.68 -24.55 -13.13
C THR A 21 -6.26 -25.81 -13.88
N SER A 22 -6.70 -26.97 -13.45
CA SER A 22 -6.45 -28.26 -14.10
C SER A 22 -6.95 -28.33 -15.55
N ASN A 23 -8.03 -27.60 -15.86
CA ASN A 23 -8.59 -27.47 -17.21
C ASN A 23 -8.03 -26.30 -18.01
N ASN A 24 -6.88 -25.74 -17.60
CA ASN A 24 -6.18 -24.60 -18.22
C ASN A 24 -6.97 -23.28 -18.26
N SER A 25 -7.94 -23.09 -17.38
CA SER A 25 -8.57 -21.78 -17.21
C SER A 25 -7.64 -20.86 -16.42
N LEU A 26 -7.48 -19.61 -16.88
CA LEU A 26 -6.71 -18.60 -16.17
C LEU A 26 -7.57 -17.97 -15.09
N MET A 27 -7.03 -17.91 -13.88
CA MET A 27 -7.58 -17.17 -12.75
C MET A 27 -6.62 -16.05 -12.35
N VAL A 28 -7.16 -14.92 -11.94
CA VAL A 28 -6.40 -13.73 -11.50
C VAL A 28 -7.10 -13.13 -10.30
N SER A 29 -6.35 -12.82 -9.25
CA SER A 29 -6.88 -12.21 -8.02
C SER A 29 -5.83 -11.34 -7.35
N SER A 30 -6.28 -10.34 -6.60
CA SER A 30 -5.42 -9.59 -5.68
C SER A 30 -5.11 -10.36 -4.39
N GLU A 31 -5.85 -11.43 -4.10
CA GLU A 31 -5.64 -12.31 -2.96
C GLU A 31 -5.27 -13.72 -3.43
N MET A 32 -4.18 -14.26 -2.91
CA MET A 32 -3.65 -15.57 -3.31
C MET A 32 -4.58 -16.71 -2.88
N LYS A 33 -5.18 -16.61 -1.70
CA LYS A 33 -6.09 -17.61 -1.13
C LYS A 33 -7.25 -17.97 -2.05
N VAL A 34 -7.75 -17.00 -2.83
CA VAL A 34 -8.82 -17.21 -3.82
C VAL A 34 -8.40 -18.19 -4.93
N LEU A 35 -7.11 -18.27 -5.23
CA LEU A 35 -6.58 -19.07 -6.32
C LEU A 35 -6.10 -20.46 -5.88
N VAL A 36 -5.74 -20.61 -4.60
CA VAL A 36 -5.04 -21.81 -4.12
C VAL A 36 -5.90 -23.07 -4.27
N GLU A 37 -7.20 -22.98 -4.03
CA GLU A 37 -8.11 -24.12 -4.11
C GLU A 37 -8.15 -24.71 -5.53
N ASP A 38 -8.28 -23.87 -6.55
CA ASP A 38 -8.44 -24.29 -7.95
C ASP A 38 -7.11 -24.48 -8.70
N CYS A 39 -6.09 -23.72 -8.34
CA CYS A 39 -4.80 -23.69 -9.05
C CYS A 39 -3.69 -24.46 -8.30
N GLY A 40 -3.84 -24.68 -6.99
CA GLY A 40 -2.85 -25.33 -6.14
C GLY A 40 -1.47 -24.68 -6.22
N ALA A 41 -0.42 -25.47 -6.32
CA ALA A 41 0.98 -25.00 -6.42
C ALA A 41 1.32 -24.22 -7.72
N LYS A 42 0.36 -24.05 -8.62
CA LYS A 42 0.56 -23.30 -9.89
C LYS A 42 0.27 -21.81 -9.75
N VAL A 43 -0.11 -21.33 -8.56
CA VAL A 43 -0.28 -19.91 -8.29
C VAL A 43 1.06 -19.21 -8.35
N LYS A 44 1.11 -18.06 -9.03
CA LYS A 44 2.30 -17.22 -9.19
C LYS A 44 1.96 -15.78 -8.90
N GLU A 45 2.91 -15.06 -8.35
CA GLU A 45 2.81 -13.62 -8.23
C GLU A 45 2.93 -12.97 -9.61
N PHE A 46 2.06 -11.98 -9.87
CA PHE A 46 2.16 -11.12 -11.04
C PHE A 46 3.03 -9.92 -10.67
N MET A 47 4.28 -9.94 -11.14
CA MET A 47 5.30 -8.96 -10.75
C MET A 47 4.91 -7.52 -11.10
N PRO A 48 5.26 -6.53 -10.25
CA PRO A 48 5.06 -5.11 -10.55
C PRO A 48 5.66 -4.70 -11.90
N GLY A 49 5.04 -3.72 -12.56
CA GLY A 49 5.50 -3.21 -13.85
C GLY A 49 5.38 -4.21 -15.00
N ASN A 50 4.56 -5.23 -14.85
CA ASN A 50 4.31 -6.22 -15.89
C ASN A 50 2.89 -6.13 -16.43
N HIS A 51 2.72 -6.59 -17.66
CA HIS A 51 1.42 -6.81 -18.28
C HIS A 51 1.38 -8.16 -19.01
N MET A 52 0.17 -8.65 -19.22
CA MET A 52 -0.10 -9.85 -20.04
C MET A 52 -1.31 -9.60 -20.94
N ILE A 53 -1.18 -9.93 -22.22
CA ILE A 53 -2.27 -9.80 -23.19
C ILE A 53 -2.67 -11.19 -23.66
N LEU A 54 -3.95 -11.49 -23.55
CA LEU A 54 -4.55 -12.76 -23.92
C LEU A 54 -5.56 -12.58 -25.05
N SER A 55 -5.55 -13.51 -26.01
CA SER A 55 -6.59 -13.59 -27.05
C SER A 55 -7.66 -14.58 -26.61
N ILE A 56 -8.93 -14.18 -26.69
CA ILE A 56 -10.08 -15.06 -26.34
C ILE A 56 -10.43 -15.97 -27.52
N LYS A 57 -10.10 -15.59 -28.77
CA LYS A 57 -10.53 -16.32 -29.97
C LYS A 57 -9.85 -17.67 -30.17
N ASP A 58 -8.60 -17.79 -29.73
CA ASP A 58 -7.77 -18.96 -30.01
C ASP A 58 -7.58 -19.88 -28.79
N GLY A 59 -8.45 -19.77 -27.80
CA GLY A 59 -8.21 -20.29 -26.48
C GLY A 59 -7.18 -19.43 -25.73
N ILE A 60 -7.16 -19.53 -24.40
CA ILE A 60 -6.18 -18.82 -23.57
C ILE A 60 -4.83 -19.52 -23.76
N LYS A 61 -3.99 -19.01 -24.67
CA LYS A 61 -2.59 -19.46 -24.75
C LYS A 61 -1.87 -18.97 -23.51
N LEU A 62 -1.08 -19.87 -22.91
CA LEU A 62 -0.21 -19.59 -21.78
C LEU A 62 0.84 -18.54 -22.19
N ASN A 63 0.59 -17.28 -21.91
CA ASN A 63 1.54 -16.20 -22.12
C ASN A 63 2.18 -15.83 -20.78
N ASN A 64 3.48 -15.64 -20.80
CA ASN A 64 4.17 -15.09 -19.63
C ASN A 64 3.96 -13.57 -19.57
N PRO A 65 3.89 -13.01 -18.36
CA PRO A 65 3.89 -11.56 -18.19
C PRO A 65 5.12 -10.91 -18.82
N THR A 66 4.92 -9.76 -19.46
CA THR A 66 5.99 -8.97 -20.11
C THR A 66 6.19 -7.68 -19.31
N THR A 67 7.43 -7.34 -19.01
CA THR A 67 7.78 -6.13 -18.26
C THR A 67 7.62 -4.90 -19.16
N TYR A 68 6.78 -3.95 -18.75
CA TYR A 68 6.61 -2.67 -19.42
C TYR A 68 7.31 -1.51 -18.69
N TYR A 69 7.64 -1.71 -17.42
CA TYR A 69 8.31 -0.69 -16.60
C TYR A 69 9.46 -1.31 -15.80
N LYS A 70 10.62 -0.67 -15.88
CA LYS A 70 11.78 -0.92 -15.01
C LYS A 70 12.28 0.41 -14.48
N PRO A 71 12.36 0.59 -13.16
CA PRO A 71 12.88 1.83 -12.58
C PRO A 71 14.29 2.13 -13.07
N ASN A 72 14.57 3.38 -13.38
CA ASN A 72 15.90 3.77 -13.89
C ASN A 72 16.99 3.58 -12.84
N TRP A 73 16.68 3.75 -11.56
CA TRP A 73 17.65 3.56 -10.47
C TRP A 73 18.12 2.11 -10.30
N LEU A 74 17.39 1.11 -10.81
CA LEU A 74 17.85 -0.27 -10.84
C LEU A 74 18.90 -0.54 -11.92
N LYS A 75 19.01 0.34 -12.93
CA LYS A 75 19.92 0.15 -14.06
C LYS A 75 21.32 0.71 -13.80
N SER A 76 21.40 1.77 -13.01
CA SER A 76 22.67 2.44 -12.67
C SER A 76 22.45 3.31 -11.45
N PRO A 77 23.11 3.01 -10.30
CA PRO A 77 23.11 3.92 -9.19
C PRO A 77 23.95 5.15 -9.62
N THR A 78 23.28 6.18 -10.11
CA THR A 78 23.92 7.46 -10.41
C THR A 78 24.16 8.21 -9.11
N TYR A 79 25.27 7.91 -8.43
CA TYR A 79 25.72 8.63 -7.24
C TYR A 79 26.10 10.10 -7.52
N ASN A 80 26.05 10.53 -8.79
CA ASN A 80 26.58 11.83 -9.23
C ASN A 80 25.54 12.95 -9.36
N GLN A 81 24.34 12.76 -8.82
CA GLN A 81 23.25 13.76 -8.94
C GLN A 81 22.66 14.18 -7.59
N PHE A 82 23.50 14.22 -6.55
CA PHE A 82 23.07 14.85 -5.31
C PHE A 82 23.08 16.37 -5.47
N PRO A 83 22.09 17.08 -4.92
CA PRO A 83 22.13 18.54 -4.84
C PRO A 83 23.42 19.01 -4.14
N ASP A 84 23.94 20.16 -4.56
CA ASP A 84 25.18 20.74 -4.03
C ASP A 84 25.10 21.12 -2.54
N SER A 85 23.91 21.07 -1.94
CA SER A 85 23.72 21.34 -0.52
C SER A 85 22.69 20.40 0.12
N ILE A 86 22.88 20.11 1.39
CA ILE A 86 21.94 19.33 2.23
C ILE A 86 20.56 20.04 2.26
N SER A 87 20.54 21.36 2.37
CA SER A 87 19.30 22.13 2.39
C SER A 87 18.46 21.97 1.13
N ALA A 88 19.09 21.93 -0.05
CA ALA A 88 18.39 21.70 -1.30
C ALA A 88 17.83 20.25 -1.39
N LEU A 89 18.55 19.28 -0.82
CA LEU A 89 18.08 17.89 -0.74
C LEU A 89 16.87 17.76 0.17
N GLU A 90 16.92 18.38 1.36
CA GLU A 90 15.80 18.40 2.31
C GLU A 90 14.55 19.02 1.71
N GLU A 91 14.70 20.09 0.93
CA GLU A 91 13.59 20.72 0.22
C GLU A 91 12.97 19.80 -0.83
N GLN A 92 13.81 19.13 -1.62
CA GLN A 92 13.34 18.16 -2.61
C GLN A 92 12.60 16.99 -1.98
N ILE A 93 13.12 16.44 -0.87
CA ILE A 93 12.47 15.34 -0.13
C ILE A 93 11.11 15.81 0.40
N ARG A 94 11.04 16.97 1.04
CA ARG A 94 9.79 17.56 1.54
C ARG A 94 8.76 17.71 0.44
N ASP A 95 9.16 18.23 -0.72
CA ASP A 95 8.28 18.44 -1.84
C ASP A 95 7.79 17.15 -2.48
N CYS A 96 8.68 16.17 -2.64
CA CYS A 96 8.34 14.86 -3.16
C CYS A 96 7.35 14.14 -2.22
N LEU A 97 7.62 14.14 -0.91
CA LEU A 97 6.76 13.52 0.08
C LEU A 97 5.39 14.21 0.13
N THR A 98 5.37 15.54 0.12
CA THR A 98 4.11 16.31 0.09
C THR A 98 3.28 16.00 -1.15
N LYS A 99 3.91 15.91 -2.33
CA LYS A 99 3.24 15.52 -3.57
C LYS A 99 2.73 14.09 -3.52
N ALA A 100 3.49 13.17 -2.95
CA ALA A 100 3.10 11.77 -2.79
C ALA A 100 1.87 11.63 -1.89
N VAL A 101 1.87 12.26 -0.72
CA VAL A 101 0.72 12.29 0.19
C VAL A 101 -0.48 12.93 -0.49
N ASN A 102 -0.31 14.09 -1.14
CA ASN A 102 -1.40 14.78 -1.82
C ASN A 102 -2.11 13.92 -2.88
N LYS A 103 -1.37 13.07 -3.59
CA LYS A 103 -1.96 12.13 -4.55
C LYS A 103 -2.84 11.05 -3.89
N ARG A 104 -2.66 10.78 -2.59
CA ARG A 104 -3.44 9.78 -1.85
C ARG A 104 -4.72 10.36 -1.25
N LEU A 105 -4.88 11.68 -1.24
CA LEU A 105 -6.05 12.35 -0.68
C LEU A 105 -7.26 12.38 -1.61
N MET A 106 -7.14 11.85 -2.83
CA MET A 106 -8.26 11.62 -3.73
C MET A 106 -9.06 10.39 -3.25
N ALA A 107 -10.21 10.63 -2.64
CA ALA A 107 -11.06 9.55 -2.12
C ALA A 107 -12.53 9.87 -2.38
N ASP A 108 -13.32 8.83 -2.67
CA ASP A 108 -14.76 8.91 -2.84
C ASP A 108 -15.52 8.72 -1.53
N VAL A 109 -14.78 8.38 -0.47
CA VAL A 109 -15.30 8.14 0.89
C VAL A 109 -14.42 8.84 1.92
N PRO A 110 -14.93 9.11 3.14
CA PRO A 110 -14.10 9.60 4.24
C PRO A 110 -12.91 8.69 4.49
N PHE A 111 -11.76 9.26 4.80
CA PHE A 111 -10.55 8.51 5.10
C PHE A 111 -9.92 8.96 6.43
N GLY A 112 -9.07 8.10 6.97
CA GLY A 112 -8.26 8.40 8.13
C GLY A 112 -6.82 7.95 7.94
N VAL A 113 -5.97 8.27 8.90
CA VAL A 113 -4.54 7.96 8.87
C VAL A 113 -4.19 7.07 10.06
N LEU A 114 -3.48 5.98 9.80
CA LEU A 114 -2.88 5.17 10.85
C LEU A 114 -1.70 5.94 11.46
N LEU A 115 -1.68 6.06 12.78
CA LEU A 115 -0.71 6.84 13.53
C LEU A 115 -0.07 5.99 14.62
N SER A 116 1.19 5.61 14.44
CA SER A 116 1.96 4.86 15.43
C SER A 116 2.75 5.77 16.40
N GLY A 117 2.80 7.08 16.11
CA GLY A 117 3.65 8.01 16.86
C GLY A 117 5.14 7.99 16.47
N GLY A 118 5.54 7.10 15.56
CA GLY A 118 6.86 7.10 14.92
C GLY A 118 7.03 8.25 13.92
N LEU A 119 8.25 8.47 13.46
CA LEU A 119 8.60 9.58 12.56
C LEU A 119 7.76 9.57 11.27
N ASP A 120 7.69 8.43 10.58
CA ASP A 120 7.09 8.32 9.26
C ASP A 120 5.58 8.55 9.30
N SER A 121 4.88 7.87 10.21
CA SER A 121 3.44 8.04 10.39
C SER A 121 3.08 9.47 10.82
N SER A 122 3.91 10.08 11.68
CA SER A 122 3.72 11.46 12.14
C SER A 122 3.90 12.47 11.01
N LEU A 123 4.91 12.26 10.13
CA LEU A 123 5.12 13.10 8.94
C LEU A 123 3.95 13.00 7.96
N VAL A 124 3.48 11.79 7.66
CA VAL A 124 2.32 11.59 6.78
C VAL A 124 1.07 12.25 7.37
N ALA A 125 0.79 12.04 8.67
CA ALA A 125 -0.35 12.67 9.35
C ALA A 125 -0.25 14.20 9.35
N SER A 126 0.94 14.76 9.58
CA SER A 126 1.17 16.21 9.59
C SER A 126 0.95 16.82 8.20
N ILE A 127 1.50 16.22 7.15
CA ILE A 127 1.30 16.68 5.77
C ILE A 127 -0.18 16.58 5.39
N THR A 128 -0.84 15.48 5.74
CA THR A 128 -2.27 15.27 5.48
C THR A 128 -3.10 16.35 6.15
N SER A 129 -2.90 16.58 7.46
CA SER A 129 -3.60 17.62 8.22
C SER A 129 -3.42 19.01 7.59
N LYS A 130 -2.18 19.35 7.20
CA LYS A 130 -1.88 20.62 6.55
C LYS A 130 -2.60 20.76 5.20
N LEU A 131 -2.60 19.71 4.39
CA LEU A 131 -3.25 19.72 3.06
C LEU A 131 -4.77 19.84 3.19
N LEU A 132 -5.40 19.15 4.14
CA LEU A 132 -6.83 19.25 4.39
C LEU A 132 -7.23 20.67 4.83
N LYS A 133 -6.47 21.28 5.73
CA LYS A 133 -6.71 22.65 6.20
C LYS A 133 -6.57 23.70 5.09
N THR A 134 -5.68 23.47 4.11
CA THR A 134 -5.42 24.43 3.02
C THR A 134 -6.31 24.25 1.81
N LYS A 135 -6.63 23.01 1.45
CA LYS A 135 -7.41 22.71 0.22
C LYS A 135 -8.88 22.42 0.50
N GLY A 136 -9.21 22.14 1.73
CA GLY A 136 -10.50 21.57 2.08
C GLY A 136 -10.64 20.10 1.61
N SER A 137 -11.70 19.48 2.02
CA SER A 137 -12.09 18.14 1.60
C SER A 137 -13.60 18.08 1.48
N SER A 138 -14.12 17.30 0.56
CA SER A 138 -15.56 17.00 0.45
C SER A 138 -16.11 16.30 1.70
N TRP A 139 -15.21 15.76 2.54
CA TRP A 139 -15.54 14.97 3.73
C TRP A 139 -15.30 15.71 5.06
N GLY A 140 -15.04 17.02 5.01
CA GLY A 140 -14.71 17.85 6.18
C GLY A 140 -13.22 18.16 6.29
N ASN A 141 -12.89 19.03 7.25
CA ASN A 141 -11.52 19.49 7.46
C ASN A 141 -10.81 18.76 8.61
N ASP A 142 -11.55 17.95 9.36
CA ASP A 142 -11.03 17.24 10.52
C ASP A 142 -10.40 15.91 10.10
N LEU A 143 -9.13 15.75 10.40
CA LEU A 143 -8.41 14.52 10.15
C LEU A 143 -8.69 13.52 11.26
N HIS A 144 -9.19 12.34 10.89
CA HIS A 144 -9.28 11.20 11.81
C HIS A 144 -7.97 10.43 11.79
N THR A 145 -7.42 10.15 12.98
CA THR A 145 -6.22 9.32 13.15
C THR A 145 -6.54 8.12 14.03
N PHE A 146 -5.90 6.99 13.72
CA PHE A 146 -6.18 5.71 14.37
C PHE A 146 -4.89 5.08 14.87
N SER A 147 -4.93 4.54 16.09
CA SER A 147 -3.86 3.72 16.63
C SER A 147 -4.43 2.50 17.33
N ILE A 148 -3.67 1.42 17.37
CA ILE A 148 -4.03 0.19 18.05
C ILE A 148 -2.79 -0.37 18.76
N GLY A 149 -2.95 -0.92 19.95
CA GLY A 149 -1.84 -1.52 20.69
C GLY A 149 -2.24 -2.03 22.06
N LEU A 150 -1.27 -2.57 22.78
CA LEU A 150 -1.45 -2.95 24.18
C LEU A 150 -1.65 -1.71 25.05
N LYS A 151 -2.51 -1.80 26.05
CA LYS A 151 -2.76 -0.68 26.97
C LYS A 151 -1.46 -0.18 27.60
N GLY A 152 -1.19 1.12 27.45
CA GLY A 152 0.02 1.75 27.97
C GLY A 152 1.27 1.56 27.11
N ALA A 153 1.15 1.00 25.91
CA ALA A 153 2.28 0.87 24.98
C ALA A 153 2.87 2.26 24.65
N PRO A 154 4.20 2.38 24.56
CA PRO A 154 4.87 3.65 24.25
C PRO A 154 4.37 4.29 22.96
N ASP A 155 4.09 3.49 21.95
CA ASP A 155 3.63 3.95 20.63
C ASP A 155 2.26 4.63 20.73
N LEU A 156 1.32 4.09 21.53
CA LEU A 156 0.02 4.74 21.77
C LEU A 156 0.17 6.10 22.46
N ILE A 157 1.08 6.18 23.44
CA ILE A 157 1.37 7.43 24.14
C ILE A 157 1.92 8.49 23.17
N MET A 158 2.82 8.07 22.27
CA MET A 158 3.39 8.99 21.28
C MET A 158 2.39 9.35 20.19
N ALA A 159 1.57 8.40 19.73
CA ALA A 159 0.50 8.65 18.79
C ALA A 159 -0.49 9.70 19.32
N ARG A 160 -0.89 9.59 20.61
CA ARG A 160 -1.76 10.56 21.28
C ARG A 160 -1.13 11.96 21.29
N LYS A 161 0.15 12.07 21.65
CA LYS A 161 0.86 13.36 21.66
C LYS A 161 0.88 14.03 20.28
N VAL A 162 1.14 13.24 19.24
CA VAL A 162 1.14 13.74 17.85
C VAL A 162 -0.28 14.15 17.43
N ALA A 163 -1.28 13.36 17.75
CA ALA A 163 -2.67 13.63 17.44
C ALA A 163 -3.15 14.95 18.09
N ASP A 164 -2.82 15.14 19.38
CA ASP A 164 -3.15 16.36 20.12
C ASP A 164 -2.44 17.59 19.52
N TYR A 165 -1.16 17.45 19.16
CA TYR A 165 -0.38 18.51 18.50
C TYR A 165 -0.96 18.91 17.14
N LEU A 166 -1.42 17.95 16.34
CA LEU A 166 -1.99 18.18 15.02
C LEU A 166 -3.46 18.64 15.10
N GLY A 167 -4.12 18.45 16.24
CA GLY A 167 -5.54 18.72 16.43
C GLY A 167 -6.42 17.75 15.65
N THR A 168 -6.09 16.47 15.63
CA THR A 168 -6.86 15.44 14.92
C THR A 168 -7.90 14.80 15.84
N ILE A 169 -8.94 14.21 15.24
CA ILE A 169 -9.88 13.34 15.97
C ILE A 169 -9.22 11.97 16.08
N HIS A 170 -8.64 11.68 17.25
CA HIS A 170 -7.86 10.46 17.45
C HIS A 170 -8.69 9.33 18.05
N HIS A 171 -8.63 8.17 17.38
CA HIS A 171 -9.24 6.92 17.80
C HIS A 171 -8.15 5.95 18.25
N GLU A 172 -8.20 5.56 19.52
CA GLU A 172 -7.23 4.65 20.12
C GLU A 172 -7.91 3.36 20.50
N TYR A 173 -7.42 2.25 19.99
CA TYR A 173 -7.92 0.91 20.26
C TYR A 173 -6.91 0.10 21.05
N HIS A 174 -7.42 -0.69 21.98
CA HIS A 174 -6.59 -1.57 22.82
C HIS A 174 -6.95 -3.03 22.57
N PHE A 175 -5.96 -3.89 22.65
CA PHE A 175 -6.13 -5.33 22.71
C PHE A 175 -5.26 -5.91 23.81
N THR A 176 -5.62 -7.10 24.30
CA THR A 176 -4.82 -7.88 25.24
C THR A 176 -3.87 -8.82 24.52
N VAL A 177 -2.83 -9.29 25.19
CA VAL A 177 -1.91 -10.29 24.62
C VAL A 177 -2.66 -11.53 24.14
N GLN A 178 -3.68 -11.97 24.90
CA GLN A 178 -4.48 -13.14 24.52
C GLN A 178 -5.28 -12.89 23.24
N GLU A 179 -5.98 -11.76 23.13
CA GLU A 179 -6.70 -11.40 21.90
C GLU A 179 -5.75 -11.32 20.69
N GLY A 180 -4.52 -10.79 20.89
CA GLY A 180 -3.50 -10.78 19.84
C GLY A 180 -3.09 -12.19 19.40
N ILE A 181 -2.93 -13.14 20.33
CA ILE A 181 -2.62 -14.53 20.02
C ILE A 181 -3.80 -15.21 19.33
N ASP A 182 -5.00 -15.00 19.82
CA ASP A 182 -6.21 -15.64 19.30
C ASP A 182 -6.54 -15.22 17.85
N CYS A 183 -6.13 -14.01 17.43
CA CYS A 183 -6.37 -13.52 16.06
C CYS A 183 -5.26 -13.89 15.05
N LEU A 184 -4.16 -14.54 15.46
CA LEU A 184 -3.01 -14.79 14.58
C LEU A 184 -3.35 -15.61 13.33
N GLU A 185 -4.15 -16.66 13.45
CA GLU A 185 -4.53 -17.50 12.30
C GLU A 185 -5.33 -16.68 11.27
N GLU A 186 -6.30 -15.90 11.74
CA GLU A 186 -7.11 -15.03 10.90
C GLU A 186 -6.26 -13.94 10.26
N LEU A 187 -5.32 -13.37 11.02
CA LEU A 187 -4.39 -12.35 10.53
C LEU A 187 -3.51 -12.92 9.40
N ILE A 188 -2.89 -14.08 9.61
CA ILE A 188 -2.06 -14.76 8.60
C ILE A 188 -2.88 -15.07 7.35
N TYR A 189 -4.09 -15.59 7.52
CA TYR A 189 -5.01 -15.88 6.42
C TYR A 189 -5.35 -14.64 5.60
N ASN A 190 -5.56 -13.50 6.25
CA ASN A 190 -5.92 -12.24 5.59
C ASN A 190 -4.72 -11.52 4.97
N LEU A 191 -3.56 -11.53 5.63
CA LEU A 191 -2.35 -10.90 5.11
C LEU A 191 -1.67 -11.72 4.00
N GLU A 192 -1.83 -13.04 4.03
CA GLU A 192 -1.15 -13.99 3.11
C GLU A 192 0.38 -13.88 3.12
N THR A 193 0.94 -13.27 4.15
CA THR A 193 2.37 -13.06 4.36
C THR A 193 2.69 -13.09 5.85
N TYR A 194 3.97 -13.33 6.16
CA TYR A 194 4.53 -13.21 7.52
C TYR A 194 5.43 -11.97 7.65
N ASP A 195 5.46 -11.12 6.66
CA ASP A 195 6.22 -9.87 6.67
C ASP A 195 5.53 -8.88 7.62
N VAL A 196 6.30 -8.41 8.61
CA VAL A 196 5.83 -7.58 9.72
C VAL A 196 6.44 -6.19 9.63
#